data_0d05ad667b6c866db31cb56afdd283f3
#
_entry.id   0d05ad667b6c866db31cb56afdd283f3
#
_cell.length_a   1.000
_cell.length_b   1.000
_cell.length_c   1.000
_cell.angle_alpha   90.00
_cell.angle_beta   90.00
_cell.angle_gamma   90.00
#
_symmetry.space_group_name_H-M   'P 1'
#
loop_
_entity.id
_entity.type
_entity.pdbx_description
1 polymer ?
#
loop_
_entity_poly.entity_id
_entity_poly.type
_entity_poly.pdbx_seq_one_letter_code
_entity_poly.pdbx_strand_id
1 'polypeptide(L)'
;MAKRYTPSKYRRELEVIFGRPLHSRDGVPETGLLKAERRLDLVLPTAVRDYYVLAGAAKENREHNILYGPDQLVITDGFLIFMEENQAVVHWGLRVPFSEKADPEVWQRVNGDKPEWYPEKTPFSVFIVKNLAWQRGI
;
A
#
# COMPACT_ATOMS: atom_id res chain seq x y z
N MET A 1 -0.18 -17.25 -14.62
CA MET A 1 0.66 -16.09 -14.85
C MET A 1 0.12 -14.88 -14.08
N ALA A 2 0.95 -14.22 -13.31
CA ALA A 2 0.53 -13.06 -12.55
C ALA A 2 0.07 -11.94 -13.49
N LYS A 3 -0.99 -11.23 -13.11
CA LYS A 3 -1.44 -10.07 -13.88
C LYS A 3 -0.36 -9.00 -13.86
N ARG A 4 -0.05 -8.50 -15.03
CA ARG A 4 0.91 -7.43 -15.16
C ARG A 4 0.31 -6.13 -14.61
N TYR A 5 1.05 -5.46 -13.74
CA TYR A 5 0.67 -4.16 -13.23
C TYR A 5 0.69 -3.12 -14.36
N THR A 6 -0.36 -2.31 -14.48
CA THR A 6 -0.40 -1.16 -15.38
C THR A 6 -1.06 0.03 -14.67
N PRO A 7 -0.50 1.25 -14.79
CA PRO A 7 -1.06 2.42 -14.12
C PRO A 7 -2.50 2.75 -14.53
N SER A 8 -2.84 2.60 -15.81
CA SER A 8 -4.18 2.91 -16.31
C SER A 8 -5.24 1.99 -15.72
N LYS A 9 -4.92 0.70 -15.61
CA LYS A 9 -5.82 -0.28 -14.99
C LYS A 9 -6.01 0.03 -13.50
N TYR A 10 -4.95 0.41 -12.83
CA TYR A 10 -4.95 0.80 -11.42
C TYR A 10 -5.97 1.91 -11.18
N ARG A 11 -5.88 2.98 -11.94
CA ARG A 11 -6.80 4.11 -11.85
C ARG A 11 -8.26 3.66 -12.05
N ARG A 12 -8.52 2.87 -13.10
CA ARG A 12 -9.87 2.41 -13.41
C ARG A 12 -10.48 1.59 -12.27
N GLU A 13 -9.70 0.68 -11.71
CA GLU A 13 -10.18 -0.16 -10.62
C GLU A 13 -10.49 0.68 -9.38
N LEU A 14 -9.63 1.63 -9.05
CA LEU A 14 -9.85 2.51 -7.90
C LEU A 14 -11.09 3.38 -8.07
N GLU A 15 -11.31 3.93 -9.25
CA GLU A 15 -12.49 4.77 -9.51
C GLU A 15 -13.78 3.98 -9.40
N VAL A 16 -13.78 2.72 -9.83
CA VAL A 16 -14.95 1.85 -9.67
C VAL A 16 -15.21 1.59 -8.18
N ILE A 17 -14.18 1.27 -7.42
CA ILE A 17 -14.32 0.94 -6.00
C ILE A 17 -14.78 2.17 -5.20
N PHE A 18 -14.21 3.33 -5.48
CA PHE A 18 -14.56 4.57 -4.78
C PHE A 18 -15.92 5.11 -5.21
N GLY A 19 -16.41 4.68 -6.38
CA GLY A 19 -17.67 5.20 -6.93
C GLY A 19 -17.60 6.64 -7.37
N ARG A 20 -16.41 7.12 -7.72
CA ARG A 20 -16.16 8.49 -8.14
C ARG A 20 -14.84 8.59 -8.91
N PRO A 21 -14.66 9.64 -9.73
CA PRO A 21 -13.36 9.85 -10.37
C PRO A 21 -12.30 10.26 -9.34
N LEU A 22 -11.05 9.94 -9.63
CA LEU A 22 -9.93 10.42 -8.84
C LEU A 22 -9.62 11.87 -9.23
N HIS A 23 -9.32 12.68 -8.22
CA HIS A 23 -8.91 14.08 -8.40
C HIS A 23 -7.43 14.22 -8.03
N SER A 24 -6.79 15.29 -8.47
CA SER A 24 -5.38 15.54 -8.15
C SER A 24 -5.13 15.59 -6.64
N ARG A 25 -6.09 16.07 -5.85
CA ARG A 25 -5.99 16.15 -4.38
C ARG A 25 -6.03 14.77 -3.70
N ASP A 26 -6.43 13.72 -4.41
CA ASP A 26 -6.42 12.36 -3.87
C ASP A 26 -5.01 11.78 -3.82
N GLY A 27 -4.09 12.34 -4.58
CA GLY A 27 -2.71 11.88 -4.58
C GLY A 27 -1.85 12.66 -3.60
N VAL A 28 -0.74 12.04 -3.19
CA VAL A 28 0.27 12.75 -2.39
C VAL A 28 1.29 13.40 -3.33
N PRO A 29 1.89 14.55 -2.94
CA PRO A 29 2.94 15.16 -3.74
C PRO A 29 4.16 14.25 -3.85
N GLU A 30 4.80 14.25 -5.02
CA GLU A 30 6.03 13.47 -5.21
C GLU A 30 7.14 13.87 -4.24
N THR A 31 7.18 15.14 -3.82
CA THR A 31 8.15 15.61 -2.83
C THR A 31 8.03 14.84 -1.52
N GLY A 32 6.82 14.48 -1.11
CA GLY A 32 6.59 13.67 0.09
C GLY A 32 7.16 12.26 -0.04
N LEU A 33 7.03 11.67 -1.24
CA LEU A 33 7.60 10.35 -1.52
C LEU A 33 9.12 10.39 -1.52
N LEU A 34 9.71 11.42 -2.14
CA LEU A 34 11.16 11.58 -2.16
C LEU A 34 11.73 11.75 -0.75
N LYS A 35 11.04 12.50 0.11
CA LYS A 35 11.45 12.65 1.52
C LYS A 35 11.44 11.31 2.25
N ALA A 36 10.39 10.51 2.03
CA ALA A 36 10.29 9.19 2.64
C ALA A 36 11.42 8.28 2.16
N GLU A 37 11.70 8.28 0.86
CA GLU A 37 12.76 7.46 0.28
C GLU A 37 14.13 7.83 0.86
N ARG A 38 14.40 9.12 1.05
CA ARG A 38 15.64 9.58 1.69
C ARG A 38 15.73 9.15 3.14
N ARG A 39 14.65 9.33 3.88
CA ARG A 39 14.59 8.97 5.31
C ARG A 39 14.79 7.48 5.51
N LEU A 40 14.21 6.65 4.64
CA LEU A 40 14.26 5.20 4.73
C LEU A 40 15.46 4.58 4.00
N ASP A 41 16.18 5.39 3.24
CA ASP A 41 17.32 4.95 2.42
C ASP A 41 16.93 3.81 1.47
N LEU A 42 15.85 4.02 0.72
CA LEU A 42 15.38 3.04 -0.26
C LEU A 42 14.61 3.74 -1.39
N VAL A 43 14.36 3.01 -2.47
CA VAL A 43 13.51 3.44 -3.57
C VAL A 43 12.22 2.63 -3.51
N LEU A 44 11.08 3.33 -3.44
CA LEU A 44 9.78 2.65 -3.38
C LEU A 44 9.50 1.89 -4.67
N PRO A 45 8.88 0.70 -4.57
CA PRO A 45 8.46 -0.03 -5.78
C PRO A 45 7.49 0.79 -6.63
N THR A 46 7.53 0.56 -7.94
CA THR A 46 6.72 1.33 -8.90
C THR A 46 5.23 1.32 -8.55
N ALA A 47 4.67 0.15 -8.25
CA ALA A 47 3.23 0.05 -7.93
C ALA A 47 2.88 0.81 -6.65
N VAL A 48 3.75 0.83 -5.66
CA VAL A 48 3.56 1.57 -4.41
C VAL A 48 3.59 3.07 -4.67
N ARG A 49 4.61 3.53 -5.38
CA ARG A 49 4.76 4.94 -5.74
C ARG A 49 3.55 5.44 -6.52
N ASP A 50 3.13 4.67 -7.53
CA ASP A 50 1.99 5.05 -8.36
C ASP A 50 0.69 5.10 -7.56
N TYR A 51 0.50 4.17 -6.62
CA TYR A 51 -0.68 4.22 -5.76
C TYR A 51 -0.73 5.52 -4.97
N TYR A 52 0.38 5.89 -4.33
CA TYR A 52 0.44 7.13 -3.53
C TYR A 52 0.20 8.37 -4.39
N VAL A 53 0.77 8.42 -5.58
CA VAL A 53 0.59 9.56 -6.49
C VAL A 53 -0.86 9.66 -6.96
N LEU A 54 -1.51 8.52 -7.21
CA LEU A 54 -2.90 8.50 -7.69
C LEU A 54 -3.90 8.73 -6.55
N ALA A 55 -3.73 8.09 -5.40
CA ALA A 55 -4.78 7.97 -4.41
C ALA A 55 -4.28 7.94 -2.95
N GLY A 56 -3.02 8.20 -2.69
CA GLY A 56 -2.46 8.05 -1.35
C GLY A 56 -3.06 8.95 -0.29
N ALA A 57 -3.70 10.08 -0.68
CA ALA A 57 -4.35 11.00 0.23
C ALA A 57 -5.88 10.86 0.24
N ALA A 58 -6.43 9.91 -0.50
CA ALA A 58 -7.88 9.70 -0.56
C ALA A 58 -8.41 9.25 0.80
N LYS A 59 -9.58 9.79 1.19
CA LYS A 59 -10.20 9.46 2.48
C LYS A 59 -10.52 7.98 2.62
N GLU A 60 -10.79 7.30 1.51
CA GLU A 60 -11.11 5.87 1.48
C GLU A 60 -9.99 5.01 2.06
N ASN A 61 -8.76 5.50 2.04
CA ASN A 61 -7.62 4.79 2.63
C ASN A 61 -7.67 4.70 4.15
N ARG A 62 -8.58 5.40 4.80
CA ARG A 62 -8.65 5.48 6.26
C ARG A 62 -10.03 5.13 6.81
N GLU A 63 -10.92 4.60 5.99
CA GLU A 63 -12.29 4.27 6.39
C GLU A 63 -12.36 3.00 7.25
N HIS A 64 -11.41 2.10 7.10
CA HIS A 64 -11.34 0.86 7.88
C HIS A 64 -9.88 0.56 8.22
N ASN A 65 -9.16 -0.17 7.37
CA ASN A 65 -7.71 -0.30 7.55
C ASN A 65 -7.06 1.03 7.18
N ILE A 66 -5.97 1.36 7.86
CA ILE A 66 -5.34 2.67 7.77
C ILE A 66 -4.08 2.57 6.92
N LEU A 67 -4.11 3.16 5.73
CA LEU A 67 -2.91 3.29 4.92
C LEU A 67 -2.01 4.35 5.55
N TYR A 68 -0.73 4.03 5.71
CA TYR A 68 0.24 5.01 6.21
C TYR A 68 0.53 6.05 5.14
N GLY A 69 0.57 7.33 5.54
CA GLY A 69 1.10 8.38 4.70
C GLY A 69 2.60 8.20 4.51
N PRO A 70 3.22 8.88 3.53
CA PRO A 70 4.66 8.72 3.29
C PRO A 70 5.53 8.98 4.51
N ASP A 71 5.14 9.94 5.36
CA ASP A 71 5.86 10.27 6.58
C ASP A 71 5.70 9.23 7.70
N GLN A 72 4.75 8.33 7.57
CA GLN A 72 4.48 7.27 8.55
C GLN A 72 5.11 5.93 8.17
N LEU A 73 5.55 5.76 6.93
CA LEU A 73 6.21 4.53 6.49
C LEU A 73 7.41 4.24 7.39
N VAL A 74 7.54 2.99 7.81
CA VAL A 74 8.59 2.57 8.74
C VAL A 74 9.05 1.15 8.42
N ILE A 75 10.35 0.89 8.65
CA ILE A 75 10.90 -0.46 8.48
C ILE A 75 10.95 -1.12 9.85
N THR A 76 10.28 -2.26 9.97
CA THR A 76 10.23 -3.06 11.20
C THR A 76 10.50 -4.52 10.85
N ASP A 77 11.44 -5.15 11.53
CA ASP A 77 11.79 -6.58 11.32
C ASP A 77 12.15 -6.90 9.86
N GLY A 78 12.70 -5.93 9.12
CA GLY A 78 13.06 -6.11 7.73
C GLY A 78 11.90 -5.97 6.76
N PHE A 79 10.79 -5.35 7.19
CA PHE A 79 9.62 -5.09 6.35
C PHE A 79 9.28 -3.61 6.37
N LEU A 80 8.94 -3.07 5.22
CA LEU A 80 8.40 -1.72 5.09
C LEU A 80 6.90 -1.79 5.40
N ILE A 81 6.51 -1.26 6.55
CA ILE A 81 5.11 -1.24 6.98
C ILE A 81 4.38 -0.12 6.27
N PHE A 82 3.27 -0.44 5.59
CA PHE A 82 2.49 0.57 4.86
C PHE A 82 1.02 0.67 5.29
N MET A 83 0.53 -0.28 6.08
CA MET A 83 -0.88 -0.28 6.49
C MET A 83 -1.06 -1.00 7.81
N GLU A 84 -2.03 -0.56 8.60
CA GLU A 84 -2.43 -1.24 9.82
C GLU A 84 -3.94 -1.44 9.86
N GLU A 85 -4.38 -2.51 10.52
CA GLU A 85 -5.78 -2.73 10.80
C GLU A 85 -6.29 -1.66 11.78
N ASN A 86 -7.57 -1.31 11.71
CA ASN A 86 -8.16 -0.26 12.54
C ASN A 86 -8.01 -0.50 14.05
N GLN A 87 -7.81 -1.73 14.49
CA GLN A 87 -7.54 -2.06 15.89
C GLN A 87 -6.08 -2.44 16.15
N ALA A 88 -5.22 -2.25 15.14
CA ALA A 88 -3.79 -2.52 15.20
C ALA A 88 -3.44 -3.97 15.60
N VAL A 89 -4.32 -4.93 15.29
CA VAL A 89 -4.05 -6.35 15.49
C VAL A 89 -3.14 -6.90 14.39
N VAL A 90 -3.24 -6.33 13.20
CA VAL A 90 -2.48 -6.74 12.03
C VAL A 90 -1.82 -5.53 11.40
N HIS A 91 -0.59 -5.73 10.91
CA HIS A 91 0.09 -4.76 10.04
C HIS A 91 0.42 -5.46 8.72
N TRP A 92 0.51 -4.68 7.65
CA TRP A 92 0.94 -5.19 6.34
C TRP A 92 2.20 -4.48 5.89
N GLY A 93 3.09 -5.24 5.28
CA GLY A 93 4.38 -4.72 4.87
C GLY A 93 4.94 -5.42 3.65
N LEU A 94 6.05 -4.87 3.17
CA LEU A 94 6.81 -5.39 2.03
C LEU A 94 8.21 -5.72 2.53
N ARG A 95 8.68 -6.94 2.24
CA ARG A 95 10.01 -7.36 2.68
C ARG A 95 11.10 -6.48 2.04
N VAL A 96 12.04 -6.03 2.85
CA VAL A 96 13.17 -5.23 2.38
C VAL A 96 14.44 -6.06 2.49
N PRO A 97 15.26 -6.19 1.43
CA PRO A 97 15.09 -5.61 0.10
C PRO A 97 13.89 -6.21 -0.63
N PHE A 98 13.28 -5.41 -1.52
CA PHE A 98 12.04 -5.82 -2.17
C PHE A 98 12.26 -7.04 -3.05
N SER A 99 11.29 -7.98 -3.00
CA SER A 99 11.32 -9.21 -3.79
C SER A 99 11.22 -8.93 -5.29
N GLU A 100 10.63 -7.78 -5.65
CA GLU A 100 10.46 -7.36 -7.02
C GLU A 100 10.35 -5.84 -7.04
N LYS A 101 11.05 -5.17 -7.98
CA LYS A 101 11.15 -3.71 -7.99
C LYS A 101 9.87 -3.00 -8.38
N ALA A 102 9.04 -3.65 -9.23
CA ALA A 102 7.82 -3.01 -9.71
C ALA A 102 6.64 -3.25 -8.79
N ASP A 103 6.42 -4.49 -8.36
CA ASP A 103 5.18 -4.86 -7.69
C ASP A 103 5.42 -6.04 -6.73
N PRO A 104 6.05 -5.79 -5.57
CA PRO A 104 6.45 -6.87 -4.64
C PRO A 104 5.25 -7.47 -3.91
N GLU A 105 5.47 -8.68 -3.43
CA GLU A 105 4.49 -9.42 -2.64
C GLU A 105 4.27 -8.76 -1.28
N VAL A 106 3.02 -8.76 -0.83
CA VAL A 106 2.63 -8.22 0.47
C VAL A 106 2.71 -9.32 1.53
N TRP A 107 3.10 -8.92 2.75
CA TRP A 107 3.14 -9.77 3.92
C TRP A 107 2.25 -9.20 5.01
N GLN A 108 1.70 -10.08 5.82
CA GLN A 108 0.88 -9.73 6.97
C GLN A 108 1.65 -10.05 8.25
N ARG A 109 1.68 -9.10 9.18
CA ARG A 109 2.22 -9.31 10.52
C ARG A 109 1.06 -9.43 11.49
N VAL A 110 0.93 -10.57 12.15
CA VAL A 110 -0.03 -10.73 13.23
C VAL A 110 0.66 -10.33 14.53
N ASN A 111 0.15 -9.29 15.18
CA ASN A 111 0.73 -8.75 16.40
C ASN A 111 0.35 -9.61 17.61
N GLY A 112 1.17 -9.56 18.65
CA GLY A 112 0.97 -10.36 19.86
C GLY A 112 2.28 -10.47 20.61
N ASP A 113 2.35 -11.37 21.57
CA ASP A 113 3.58 -11.58 22.36
C ASP A 113 4.75 -12.00 21.46
N LYS A 114 4.46 -12.77 20.41
CA LYS A 114 5.45 -13.20 19.42
C LYS A 114 4.90 -12.87 18.05
N PRO A 115 5.21 -11.69 17.53
CA PRO A 115 4.73 -11.30 16.19
C PRO A 115 5.20 -12.29 15.13
N GLU A 116 4.29 -12.66 14.24
CA GLU A 116 4.57 -13.58 13.16
C GLU A 116 4.19 -12.97 11.82
N TRP A 117 4.98 -13.28 10.79
CA TRP A 117 4.77 -12.79 9.43
C TRP A 117 4.27 -13.90 8.53
N TYR A 118 3.25 -13.63 7.74
CA TYR A 118 2.65 -14.56 6.79
C TYR A 118 2.56 -13.92 5.42
N PRO A 119 2.91 -14.64 4.34
CA PRO A 119 2.77 -14.08 2.99
C PRO A 119 1.30 -14.03 2.59
N GLU A 120 0.89 -12.90 2.00
CA GLU A 120 -0.44 -12.78 1.41
C GLU A 120 -0.51 -13.45 0.05
N LYS A 121 0.65 -13.76 -0.54
CA LYS A 121 0.79 -14.38 -1.87
C LYS A 121 0.15 -13.54 -2.96
N THR A 122 0.22 -12.23 -2.80
CA THR A 122 -0.44 -11.26 -3.68
C THR A 122 0.47 -10.05 -3.84
N PRO A 123 0.71 -9.58 -5.06
CA PRO A 123 1.51 -8.37 -5.24
C PRO A 123 0.75 -7.15 -4.72
N PHE A 124 1.51 -6.09 -4.39
CA PHE A 124 0.95 -4.88 -3.79
C PHE A 124 -0.23 -4.31 -4.57
N SER A 125 -0.11 -4.19 -5.89
CA SER A 125 -1.16 -3.56 -6.70
C SER A 125 -2.48 -4.32 -6.63
N VAL A 126 -2.43 -5.62 -6.56
CA VAL A 126 -3.63 -6.46 -6.43
C VAL A 126 -4.15 -6.43 -5.01
N PHE A 127 -3.25 -6.50 -4.03
CA PHE A 127 -3.62 -6.50 -2.62
C PHE A 127 -4.39 -5.22 -2.24
N ILE A 128 -3.86 -4.05 -2.61
CA ILE A 128 -4.46 -2.77 -2.19
C ILE A 128 -5.86 -2.59 -2.79
N VAL A 129 -6.05 -3.00 -4.04
CA VAL A 129 -7.35 -2.93 -4.70
C VAL A 129 -8.35 -3.90 -4.05
N LYS A 130 -7.94 -5.13 -3.80
CA LYS A 130 -8.81 -6.12 -3.14
C LYS A 130 -9.18 -5.69 -1.72
N ASN A 131 -8.24 -5.12 -0.98
CA ASN A 131 -8.49 -4.63 0.36
C ASN A 131 -9.55 -3.53 0.36
N LEU A 132 -9.40 -2.56 -0.53
CA LEU A 132 -10.37 -1.47 -0.66
C LEU A 132 -11.75 -1.97 -1.09
N ALA A 133 -11.81 -2.90 -2.03
CA ALA A 133 -13.07 -3.49 -2.48
C ALA A 133 -13.77 -4.21 -1.32
N TRP A 134 -13.02 -4.99 -0.56
CA TRP A 134 -13.54 -5.70 0.60
C TRP A 134 -14.11 -4.73 1.64
N GLN A 135 -13.38 -3.66 1.93
CA GLN A 135 -13.80 -2.66 2.92
C GLN A 135 -15.10 -1.95 2.51
N ARG A 136 -15.34 -1.80 1.22
CA ARG A 136 -16.53 -1.12 0.72
C ARG A 136 -17.66 -2.09 0.33
N GLY A 137 -17.52 -3.37 0.65
CA GLY A 137 -18.55 -4.37 0.41
C GLY A 137 -18.74 -4.74 -1.05
N ILE A 138 -17.71 -4.62 -1.84
CA ILE A 138 -17.74 -4.94 -3.27
C ILE A 138 -17.22 -6.33 -3.56
#